data_8e81e5031625cac95513ad43a46fb732
#
_entry.id   8e81e5031625cac95513ad43a46fb732
#
_cell.length_a   1.000
_cell.length_b   1.000
_cell.length_c   1.000
_cell.angle_alpha   90.00
_cell.angle_beta   90.00
_cell.angle_gamma   90.00
#
_symmetry.space_group_name_H-M   'P 1'
#
loop_
_entity.id
_entity.type
_entity.pdbx_description
1 polymer ?
#
loop_
_entity_poly.entity_id
_entity_poly.type
_entity_poly.pdbx_seq_one_letter_code
_entity_poly.pdbx_strand_id
1 'polypeptide(L)'
;MKKLFYFIIILIFGACSVSTDDGSTTSSGTGDGTASAPVELTVGTAKTGGVAYFGDSYYKFTTSSTGAGSYKLAIDSMVITESSSTYGVTTYLYSNSGLTTSSRLDSESCAASCTLYFDYQNLDSSKTYYLHLSAWGTITYSLTVSQGGSEGSKNNPVELTLSTAHTGGKVEGYYYFTGYNRGNSYYKFTTTSADNYTLSMNNSDSLDCYLYSDSTFSSSTLVSNTTNGCTAGANLSTTFKGSSGTGLSATTAYYLMIEQQGSTASAAKTTTYDNMTVAPEG
;
A
#
# COMPACT_ATOMS: atom_id res chain seq x y z
N MET A 1 62.36 34.05 34.90
CA MET A 1 60.89 33.98 35.12
C MET A 1 60.23 34.17 33.77
N LYS A 2 59.73 33.06 33.14
CA LYS A 2 59.02 33.09 31.91
C LYS A 2 57.53 33.07 32.19
N LYS A 3 56.79 34.13 31.83
CA LYS A 3 55.32 34.21 31.95
C LYS A 3 54.72 33.51 30.72
N LEU A 4 53.96 32.43 30.97
CA LEU A 4 53.21 31.66 29.98
C LEU A 4 51.83 32.31 29.83
N PHE A 5 51.54 32.87 28.65
CA PHE A 5 50.19 33.36 28.30
C PHE A 5 49.35 32.21 27.75
N TYR A 6 48.31 31.85 28.48
CA TYR A 6 47.26 30.96 27.96
C TYR A 6 46.25 31.78 27.18
N PHE A 7 46.13 31.47 25.90
CA PHE A 7 45.03 31.95 25.05
C PHE A 7 43.84 30.98 25.21
N ILE A 8 42.77 31.46 25.83
CA ILE A 8 41.49 30.73 25.86
C ILE A 8 40.72 31.09 24.61
N ILE A 9 40.57 30.16 23.69
CA ILE A 9 39.67 30.28 22.54
C ILE A 9 38.29 29.85 23.00
N ILE A 10 37.39 30.81 23.15
CA ILE A 10 35.96 30.56 23.39
C ILE A 10 35.33 30.30 22.05
N LEU A 11 35.00 29.03 21.76
CA LEU A 11 34.16 28.63 20.62
C LEU A 11 32.70 28.95 21.01
N ILE A 12 32.18 30.03 20.45
CA ILE A 12 30.74 30.35 20.51
C ILE A 12 30.04 29.45 19.46
N PHE A 13 29.45 28.39 19.91
CA PHE A 13 28.47 27.67 19.10
C PHE A 13 27.21 28.52 19.02
N GLY A 14 27.03 29.21 17.90
CA GLY A 14 25.77 29.84 17.59
C GLY A 14 24.68 28.75 17.43
N ALA A 15 23.81 28.66 18.43
CA ALA A 15 22.59 27.88 18.26
C ALA A 15 21.74 28.54 17.17
N CYS A 16 21.66 27.92 16.04
CA CYS A 16 20.68 28.26 15.03
C CYS A 16 19.31 27.83 15.56
N SER A 17 18.54 28.77 16.09
CA SER A 17 17.15 28.53 16.46
C SER A 17 16.36 28.36 15.21
N VAL A 18 15.86 27.14 14.96
CA VAL A 18 14.84 26.89 13.95
C VAL A 18 13.54 27.47 14.46
N SER A 19 13.09 28.57 13.86
CA SER A 19 11.76 29.11 14.10
C SER A 19 10.73 28.15 13.49
N THR A 20 9.84 27.63 14.33
CA THR A 20 8.59 27.01 13.89
C THR A 20 7.68 28.12 13.38
N ASP A 21 7.71 28.38 12.06
CA ASP A 21 6.77 29.30 11.43
C ASP A 21 5.66 28.50 10.78
N ASP A 22 4.50 28.56 11.43
CA ASP A 22 3.22 28.02 10.95
C ASP A 22 2.56 29.09 10.05
N GLY A 23 3.03 29.18 8.81
CA GLY A 23 2.50 30.18 7.88
C GLY A 23 3.23 30.13 6.56
N SER A 24 2.55 29.56 5.57
CA SER A 24 2.71 29.81 4.13
C SER A 24 3.83 30.79 3.76
N THR A 25 5.04 30.31 3.66
CA THR A 25 6.10 31.01 2.94
C THR A 25 6.81 30.02 2.04
N THR A 26 6.92 30.38 0.78
CA THR A 26 7.80 29.75 -0.20
C THR A 26 9.24 29.78 0.29
N SER A 27 9.64 28.81 1.12
CA SER A 27 11.04 28.69 1.54
C SER A 27 11.77 27.88 0.46
N SER A 28 12.60 28.56 -0.28
CA SER A 28 13.62 27.92 -1.11
C SER A 28 14.60 27.17 -0.21
N GLY A 29 14.58 25.84 -0.23
CA GLY A 29 15.73 25.06 0.23
C GLY A 29 15.50 23.90 1.19
N THR A 30 14.37 23.77 1.87
CA THR A 30 14.09 22.60 2.71
C THR A 30 12.75 22.00 2.34
N GLY A 31 12.72 20.68 2.15
CA GLY A 31 11.46 19.94 1.97
C GLY A 31 10.63 19.93 3.25
N ASP A 32 9.40 19.43 3.17
CA ASP A 32 8.49 19.30 4.31
C ASP A 32 8.94 18.19 5.25
N GLY A 33 9.04 18.49 6.52
CA GLY A 33 9.45 17.55 7.57
C GLY A 33 10.91 17.11 7.47
N THR A 34 11.27 16.21 8.35
CA THR A 34 12.59 15.52 8.35
C THR A 34 12.37 14.04 8.64
N ALA A 35 13.39 13.20 8.41
CA ALA A 35 13.33 11.78 8.74
C ALA A 35 12.99 11.53 10.22
N SER A 36 13.45 12.39 11.13
CA SER A 36 13.17 12.31 12.58
C SER A 36 11.85 12.98 13.00
N ALA A 37 11.33 13.89 12.17
CA ALA A 37 10.10 14.64 12.42
C ALA A 37 9.27 14.75 11.13
N PRO A 38 8.72 13.63 10.61
CA PRO A 38 7.90 13.62 9.41
C PRO A 38 6.57 14.35 9.65
N VAL A 39 6.08 15.05 8.62
CA VAL A 39 4.78 15.70 8.65
C VAL A 39 3.67 14.66 8.65
N GLU A 40 2.67 14.82 9.51
CA GLU A 40 1.49 13.94 9.56
C GLU A 40 0.54 14.25 8.40
N LEU A 41 0.12 13.21 7.68
CA LEU A 41 -0.93 13.27 6.66
C LEU A 41 -2.21 12.63 7.19
N THR A 42 -3.32 13.33 7.02
CA THR A 42 -4.64 12.75 7.28
C THR A 42 -5.13 12.04 6.02
N VAL A 43 -5.46 10.75 6.12
CA VAL A 43 -5.99 9.98 4.99
C VAL A 43 -7.26 10.64 4.44
N GLY A 44 -7.32 10.82 3.13
CA GLY A 44 -8.41 11.51 2.42
C GLY A 44 -8.31 13.03 2.41
N THR A 45 -7.27 13.63 3.01
CA THR A 45 -7.12 15.10 3.07
C THR A 45 -5.89 15.53 2.28
N ALA A 46 -6.04 16.49 1.41
CA ALA A 46 -4.96 17.06 0.64
C ALA A 46 -4.03 17.91 1.52
N LYS A 47 -2.73 17.76 1.34
CA LYS A 47 -1.67 18.54 1.96
C LYS A 47 -0.81 19.19 0.88
N THR A 48 -0.73 20.52 0.88
CA THR A 48 0.22 21.24 0.04
C THR A 48 1.63 21.07 0.60
N GLY A 49 2.59 20.79 -0.27
CA GLY A 49 3.98 20.56 0.08
C GLY A 49 4.96 21.02 -1.00
N GLY A 50 6.23 20.86 -0.71
CA GLY A 50 7.29 21.16 -1.66
C GLY A 50 8.59 20.46 -1.32
N VAL A 51 9.46 20.33 -2.33
CA VAL A 51 10.82 19.80 -2.20
C VAL A 51 11.76 20.71 -2.97
N ALA A 52 12.90 21.05 -2.37
CA ALA A 52 13.95 21.78 -3.03
C ALA A 52 14.70 20.91 -4.05
N TYR A 53 15.51 21.55 -4.89
CA TYR A 53 16.39 20.89 -5.84
C TYR A 53 17.35 19.89 -5.14
N PHE A 54 17.29 18.62 -5.53
CA PHE A 54 17.93 17.50 -4.84
C PHE A 54 17.59 17.41 -3.34
N GLY A 55 16.41 17.87 -2.95
CA GLY A 55 15.95 17.83 -1.58
C GLY A 55 15.03 16.64 -1.30
N ASP A 56 14.69 16.50 -0.04
CA ASP A 56 13.84 15.44 0.49
C ASP A 56 12.72 16.03 1.33
N SER A 57 11.54 15.39 1.27
CA SER A 57 10.42 15.65 2.16
C SER A 57 9.99 14.36 2.83
N TYR A 58 9.55 14.46 4.07
CA TYR A 58 9.20 13.29 4.88
C TYR A 58 7.82 13.45 5.47
N TYR A 59 6.99 12.43 5.25
CA TYR A 59 5.62 12.37 5.74
C TYR A 59 5.35 11.04 6.42
N LYS A 60 4.28 10.99 7.18
CA LYS A 60 3.72 9.74 7.72
C LYS A 60 2.20 9.81 7.68
N PHE A 61 1.56 8.66 7.67
CA PHE A 61 0.12 8.52 7.81
C PHE A 61 -0.22 7.25 8.58
N THR A 62 -1.36 7.25 9.22
CA THR A 62 -1.84 6.06 9.95
C THR A 62 -3.09 5.53 9.27
N THR A 63 -3.09 4.24 8.97
CA THR A 63 -4.25 3.54 8.42
C THR A 63 -5.36 3.45 9.46
N SER A 64 -6.63 3.47 9.02
CA SER A 64 -7.77 3.35 9.93
C SER A 64 -7.84 1.97 10.61
N SER A 65 -8.60 1.85 11.68
CA SER A 65 -8.79 0.58 12.39
C SER A 65 -9.49 -0.50 11.55
N THR A 66 -10.27 -0.08 10.55
CA THR A 66 -10.92 -0.96 9.56
C THR A 66 -10.29 -0.87 8.18
N GLY A 67 -9.17 -0.15 8.04
CA GLY A 67 -8.57 0.23 6.77
C GLY A 67 -7.38 -0.63 6.36
N ALA A 68 -7.36 -1.94 6.69
CA ALA A 68 -6.43 -2.85 6.03
C ALA A 68 -6.78 -2.94 4.54
N GLY A 69 -5.77 -2.90 3.68
CA GLY A 69 -5.96 -2.95 2.24
C GLY A 69 -5.02 -2.05 1.46
N SER A 70 -5.35 -1.80 0.21
CA SER A 70 -4.53 -0.94 -0.65
C SER A 70 -4.68 0.54 -0.32
N TYR A 71 -3.60 1.27 -0.54
CA TYR A 71 -3.55 2.73 -0.41
C TYR A 71 -2.90 3.34 -1.64
N LYS A 72 -3.33 4.53 -1.99
CA LYS A 72 -2.77 5.31 -3.11
C LYS A 72 -2.35 6.70 -2.64
N LEU A 73 -1.30 7.20 -3.27
CA LEU A 73 -0.80 8.54 -3.09
C LEU A 73 -1.04 9.33 -4.38
N ALA A 74 -1.94 10.31 -4.35
CA ALA A 74 -2.06 11.29 -5.41
C ALA A 74 -1.06 12.42 -5.17
N ILE A 75 -0.30 12.78 -6.21
CA ILE A 75 0.56 13.95 -6.26
C ILE A 75 -0.01 14.86 -7.35
N ASP A 76 -0.80 15.82 -6.93
CA ASP A 76 -1.54 16.72 -7.83
C ASP A 76 -0.89 18.09 -7.87
N SER A 77 -1.24 18.87 -8.90
CA SER A 77 -0.79 20.26 -9.07
C SER A 77 0.74 20.41 -8.98
N MET A 78 1.46 19.40 -9.48
CA MET A 78 2.92 19.44 -9.48
C MET A 78 3.43 20.56 -10.38
N VAL A 79 4.21 21.48 -9.81
CA VAL A 79 4.91 22.54 -10.52
C VAL A 79 6.40 22.33 -10.32
N ILE A 80 7.13 22.20 -11.42
CA ILE A 80 8.59 22.09 -11.45
C ILE A 80 9.14 23.43 -11.92
N THR A 81 9.96 24.07 -11.11
CA THR A 81 10.47 25.42 -11.43
C THR A 81 11.58 25.41 -12.47
N GLU A 82 12.36 24.34 -12.53
CA GLU A 82 13.43 24.17 -13.51
C GLU A 82 12.89 23.56 -14.82
N SER A 83 13.42 24.02 -15.95
CA SER A 83 12.88 23.74 -17.29
C SER A 83 13.32 22.39 -17.91
N SER A 84 13.86 21.44 -17.16
CA SER A 84 14.28 20.15 -17.70
C SER A 84 13.21 19.08 -17.57
N SER A 85 12.86 18.45 -18.68
CA SER A 85 11.86 17.37 -18.75
C SER A 85 12.26 16.07 -18.05
N THR A 86 13.46 16.00 -17.49
CA THR A 86 13.97 14.85 -16.72
C THR A 86 13.76 14.98 -15.23
N TYR A 87 13.22 16.08 -14.76
CA TYR A 87 12.96 16.30 -13.33
C TYR A 87 11.63 15.72 -12.91
N GLY A 88 11.59 15.22 -11.68
CA GLY A 88 10.42 14.61 -11.10
C GLY A 88 10.63 14.33 -9.62
N VAL A 89 9.72 13.58 -9.05
CA VAL A 89 9.80 13.10 -7.68
C VAL A 89 9.79 11.59 -7.65
N THR A 90 10.66 11.02 -6.83
CA THR A 90 10.61 9.60 -6.45
C THR A 90 10.07 9.50 -5.03
N THR A 91 9.04 8.71 -4.85
CA THR A 91 8.41 8.46 -3.57
C THR A 91 8.73 7.06 -3.11
N TYR A 92 9.10 6.94 -1.84
CA TYR A 92 9.38 5.67 -1.17
C TYR A 92 8.39 5.48 -0.02
N LEU A 93 7.81 4.28 0.06
CA LEU A 93 6.95 3.87 1.17
C LEU A 93 7.71 2.95 2.12
N TYR A 94 7.62 3.22 3.43
CA TYR A 94 8.30 2.45 4.47
C TYR A 94 7.33 1.97 5.56
N SER A 95 7.63 0.82 6.13
CA SER A 95 6.85 0.20 7.21
C SER A 95 7.20 0.72 8.61
N ASN A 96 8.28 1.50 8.75
CA ASN A 96 8.72 2.07 10.03
C ASN A 96 9.54 3.36 9.84
N SER A 97 9.76 4.07 10.95
CA SER A 97 10.48 5.36 10.98
C SER A 97 11.99 5.28 10.71
N GLY A 98 12.55 4.08 10.63
CA GLY A 98 13.98 3.90 10.34
C GLY A 98 14.35 4.21 8.89
N LEU A 99 13.38 4.23 7.98
CA LEU A 99 13.53 4.57 6.55
C LEU A 99 14.67 3.80 5.87
N THR A 100 14.89 2.56 6.30
CA THR A 100 15.96 1.70 5.78
C THR A 100 15.49 0.89 4.56
N THR A 101 16.42 0.44 3.75
CA THR A 101 16.10 -0.43 2.61
C THR A 101 15.31 -1.68 3.03
N SER A 102 15.60 -2.24 4.21
CA SER A 102 14.86 -3.41 4.74
C SER A 102 13.44 -3.11 5.18
N SER A 103 13.11 -1.85 5.45
CA SER A 103 11.75 -1.41 5.81
C SER A 103 11.00 -0.79 4.63
N ARG A 104 11.65 -0.62 3.49
CA ARG A 104 11.02 -0.09 2.28
C ARG A 104 10.06 -1.13 1.70
N LEU A 105 8.82 -0.74 1.55
CA LEU A 105 7.76 -1.57 0.98
C LEU A 105 7.65 -1.38 -0.53
N ASP A 106 7.77 -0.11 -0.98
CA ASP A 106 7.59 0.24 -2.38
C ASP A 106 8.33 1.51 -2.75
N SER A 107 8.49 1.76 -4.07
CA SER A 107 9.04 3.01 -4.59
C SER A 107 8.51 3.28 -5.99
N GLU A 108 8.03 4.49 -6.20
CA GLU A 108 7.45 4.96 -7.46
C GLU A 108 7.96 6.34 -7.82
N SER A 109 8.01 6.64 -9.12
CA SER A 109 8.48 7.93 -9.62
C SER A 109 7.48 8.53 -10.60
N CYS A 110 7.35 9.86 -10.56
CA CYS A 110 6.62 10.60 -11.57
C CYS A 110 7.28 11.93 -11.93
N ALA A 111 7.15 12.32 -13.20
CA ALA A 111 7.69 13.56 -13.76
C ALA A 111 6.62 14.64 -13.95
N ALA A 112 5.36 14.37 -13.57
CA ALA A 112 4.22 15.28 -13.64
C ALA A 112 3.22 14.89 -12.55
N SER A 113 2.07 15.55 -12.45
CA SER A 113 1.00 15.11 -11.55
C SER A 113 0.62 13.65 -11.84
N CYS A 114 0.56 12.85 -10.82
CA CYS A 114 0.37 11.40 -10.92
C CYS A 114 -0.37 10.84 -9.71
N THR A 115 -0.90 9.64 -9.87
CA THR A 115 -1.35 8.83 -8.74
C THR A 115 -0.43 7.61 -8.65
N LEU A 116 0.19 7.44 -7.50
CA LEU A 116 1.04 6.30 -7.18
C LEU A 116 0.22 5.29 -6.40
N TYR A 117 0.28 4.04 -6.83
CA TYR A 117 -0.47 2.94 -6.24
C TYR A 117 0.49 2.07 -5.45
N PHE A 118 0.43 2.13 -4.12
CA PHE A 118 1.20 1.26 -3.23
C PHE A 118 0.51 -0.10 -3.05
N ASP A 119 -0.03 -0.68 -4.12
CA ASP A 119 -0.89 -1.86 -4.08
C ASP A 119 -0.16 -3.18 -3.93
N TYR A 120 1.16 -3.19 -4.08
CA TYR A 120 1.93 -4.42 -3.97
C TYR A 120 1.78 -5.11 -2.63
N GLN A 121 1.54 -4.32 -1.60
CA GLN A 121 1.34 -4.84 -0.27
C GLN A 121 0.20 -4.06 0.35
N ASN A 122 -0.95 -4.68 0.41
CA ASN A 122 -2.02 -4.14 1.22
C ASN A 122 -1.47 -3.81 2.60
N LEU A 123 -1.75 -2.60 3.05
CA LEU A 123 -1.26 -2.11 4.33
C LEU A 123 -2.13 -2.63 5.46
N ASP A 124 -1.53 -2.88 6.61
CA ASP A 124 -2.24 -3.31 7.81
C ASP A 124 -3.09 -2.17 8.38
N SER A 125 -4.17 -2.50 9.07
CA SER A 125 -4.99 -1.54 9.81
C SER A 125 -4.28 -1.01 11.06
N SER A 126 -4.64 0.21 11.48
CA SER A 126 -4.12 0.86 12.69
C SER A 126 -2.59 0.96 12.75
N LYS A 127 -1.93 1.06 11.61
CA LYS A 127 -0.48 1.10 11.52
C LYS A 127 0.01 2.38 10.85
N THR A 128 1.09 2.94 11.38
CA THR A 128 1.74 4.12 10.81
C THR A 128 2.76 3.71 9.75
N TYR A 129 2.66 4.34 8.58
CA TYR A 129 3.58 4.21 7.45
C TYR A 129 4.24 5.54 7.17
N TYR A 130 5.41 5.49 6.53
CA TYR A 130 6.26 6.65 6.29
C TYR A 130 6.51 6.81 4.79
N LEU A 131 6.47 8.05 4.32
CA LEU A 131 6.75 8.43 2.96
C LEU A 131 7.99 9.30 2.93
N HIS A 132 8.90 9.02 2.02
CA HIS A 132 10.03 9.85 1.68
C HIS A 132 9.92 10.24 0.21
N LEU A 133 9.83 11.52 -0.07
CA LEU A 133 9.80 12.10 -1.39
C LEU A 133 11.17 12.72 -1.67
N SER A 134 11.85 12.22 -2.70
CA SER A 134 13.13 12.76 -3.16
C SER A 134 12.94 13.42 -4.52
N ALA A 135 13.30 14.67 -4.65
CA ALA A 135 13.10 15.45 -5.85
C ALA A 135 14.39 15.72 -6.60
N TRP A 136 14.28 15.74 -7.94
CA TRP A 136 15.39 16.06 -8.84
C TRP A 136 15.29 17.50 -9.37
N GLY A 137 14.37 18.30 -8.85
CA GLY A 137 14.14 19.70 -9.16
C GLY A 137 13.44 20.37 -7.98
N THR A 138 13.30 21.70 -7.99
CA THR A 138 12.45 22.40 -7.04
C THR A 138 10.99 22.19 -7.43
N ILE A 139 10.24 21.51 -6.59
CA ILE A 139 8.89 21.03 -6.88
C ILE A 139 7.94 21.47 -5.79
N THR A 140 6.77 22.00 -6.18
CA THR A 140 5.61 22.16 -5.30
C THR A 140 4.50 21.23 -5.75
N TYR A 141 3.68 20.74 -4.83
CA TYR A 141 2.64 19.76 -5.10
C TYR A 141 1.52 19.78 -4.06
N SER A 142 0.45 19.07 -4.35
CA SER A 142 -0.58 18.69 -3.37
C SER A 142 -0.53 17.17 -3.20
N LEU A 143 -0.41 16.69 -1.96
CA LEU A 143 -0.38 15.28 -1.60
C LEU A 143 -1.70 14.83 -1.01
N THR A 144 -2.24 13.69 -1.46
CA THR A 144 -3.40 13.05 -0.83
C THR A 144 -3.16 11.55 -0.73
N VAL A 145 -3.11 11.03 0.49
CA VAL A 145 -3.15 9.57 0.73
C VAL A 145 -4.62 9.17 0.84
N SER A 146 -5.05 8.19 0.08
CA SER A 146 -6.41 7.66 0.13
C SER A 146 -6.41 6.13 0.14
N GLN A 147 -7.43 5.52 0.75
CA GLN A 147 -7.62 4.08 0.69
C GLN A 147 -7.99 3.67 -0.75
N GLY A 148 -7.37 2.61 -1.23
CA GLY A 148 -7.63 2.03 -2.55
C GLY A 148 -8.79 1.05 -2.58
N GLY A 149 -8.86 0.25 -3.64
CA GLY A 149 -9.95 -0.67 -3.93
C GLY A 149 -9.76 -2.10 -3.45
N SER A 150 -8.63 -2.49 -2.87
CA SER A 150 -8.42 -3.85 -2.36
C SER A 150 -8.73 -3.97 -0.87
N GLU A 151 -9.16 -5.14 -0.42
CA GLU A 151 -9.61 -5.39 0.95
C GLU A 151 -8.63 -6.30 1.70
N GLY A 152 -8.53 -6.08 3.01
CA GLY A 152 -7.68 -6.85 3.90
C GLY A 152 -6.19 -6.71 3.58
N SER A 153 -5.37 -7.28 4.44
CA SER A 153 -3.92 -7.46 4.21
C SER A 153 -3.50 -8.85 4.66
N LYS A 154 -2.27 -9.25 4.37
CA LYS A 154 -1.74 -10.55 4.83
C LYS A 154 -1.85 -10.71 6.35
N ASN A 155 -1.59 -9.64 7.10
CA ASN A 155 -1.64 -9.66 8.57
C ASN A 155 -3.05 -9.39 9.12
N ASN A 156 -3.90 -8.72 8.33
CA ASN A 156 -5.29 -8.38 8.70
C ASN A 156 -6.25 -8.79 7.57
N PRO A 157 -6.37 -10.09 7.25
CA PRO A 157 -7.34 -10.56 6.26
C PRO A 157 -8.77 -10.35 6.77
N VAL A 158 -9.70 -10.07 5.85
CA VAL A 158 -11.13 -9.97 6.17
C VAL A 158 -11.65 -11.33 6.59
N GLU A 159 -12.32 -11.42 7.74
CA GLU A 159 -12.95 -12.66 8.21
C GLU A 159 -14.23 -12.94 7.43
N LEU A 160 -14.35 -14.13 6.84
CA LEU A 160 -15.55 -14.60 6.18
C LEU A 160 -16.28 -15.59 7.09
N THR A 161 -17.58 -15.37 7.28
CA THR A 161 -18.45 -16.34 7.94
C THR A 161 -18.96 -17.35 6.93
N LEU A 162 -18.77 -18.64 7.19
CA LEU A 162 -19.24 -19.70 6.29
C LEU A 162 -20.72 -19.57 5.96
N SER A 163 -21.08 -19.86 4.73
CA SER A 163 -22.44 -19.80 4.19
C SER A 163 -23.14 -18.43 4.33
N THR A 164 -22.36 -17.39 4.62
CA THR A 164 -22.84 -16.00 4.70
C THR A 164 -22.22 -15.18 3.60
N ALA A 165 -23.04 -14.45 2.87
CA ALA A 165 -22.56 -13.61 1.78
C ALA A 165 -21.77 -12.41 2.31
N HIS A 166 -20.53 -12.24 1.83
CA HIS A 166 -19.78 -11.00 1.92
C HIS A 166 -20.18 -10.09 0.76
N THR A 167 -20.59 -8.88 1.07
CA THR A 167 -21.09 -7.89 0.09
C THR A 167 -20.13 -6.73 -0.07
N GLY A 168 -20.07 -6.13 -1.26
CA GLY A 168 -19.21 -4.99 -1.55
C GLY A 168 -17.74 -5.32 -1.63
N GLY A 169 -17.42 -6.60 -1.86
CA GLY A 169 -16.05 -7.05 -2.07
C GLY A 169 -15.43 -6.39 -3.30
N LYS A 170 -14.15 -6.07 -3.23
CA LYS A 170 -13.44 -5.39 -4.31
C LYS A 170 -11.96 -5.68 -4.26
N VAL A 171 -11.35 -5.64 -5.44
CA VAL A 171 -9.90 -5.70 -5.64
C VAL A 171 -9.51 -4.68 -6.70
N GLU A 172 -8.43 -3.98 -6.48
CA GLU A 172 -7.90 -2.99 -7.43
C GLU A 172 -6.55 -3.46 -7.94
N GLY A 173 -6.44 -3.59 -9.26
CA GLY A 173 -5.18 -3.86 -9.95
C GLY A 173 -4.83 -2.72 -10.89
N TYR A 174 -3.55 -2.50 -11.15
CA TYR A 174 -3.11 -1.50 -12.12
C TYR A 174 -1.95 -2.02 -12.96
N TYR A 175 -1.76 -1.38 -14.11
CA TYR A 175 -0.68 -1.72 -15.03
C TYR A 175 0.49 -0.76 -14.82
N TYR A 176 1.66 -1.29 -14.54
CA TYR A 176 2.90 -0.52 -14.51
C TYR A 176 3.80 -0.82 -15.72
N PHE A 177 4.63 0.14 -16.09
CA PHE A 177 5.44 0.17 -17.32
C PHE A 177 6.37 -1.04 -17.53
N THR A 178 6.63 -1.83 -16.51
CA THR A 178 7.55 -2.98 -16.54
C THR A 178 6.88 -4.34 -16.34
N GLY A 179 5.57 -4.40 -16.19
CA GLY A 179 4.84 -5.65 -15.97
C GLY A 179 3.42 -5.46 -15.45
N TYR A 180 2.69 -6.56 -15.36
CA TYR A 180 1.35 -6.57 -14.78
C TYR A 180 1.44 -6.44 -13.27
N ASN A 181 0.96 -5.35 -12.71
CA ASN A 181 0.76 -5.23 -11.28
C ASN A 181 -0.63 -5.73 -10.93
N ARG A 182 -0.67 -6.74 -10.10
CA ARG A 182 -1.88 -7.42 -9.69
C ARG A 182 -2.24 -6.92 -8.30
N GLY A 183 -3.42 -6.33 -8.15
CA GLY A 183 -3.96 -6.02 -6.84
C GLY A 183 -4.47 -7.28 -6.17
N ASN A 184 -4.37 -7.35 -4.84
CA ASN A 184 -4.78 -8.51 -4.06
C ASN A 184 -5.74 -8.09 -2.94
N SER A 185 -6.81 -8.88 -2.75
CA SER A 185 -7.61 -8.82 -1.53
C SER A 185 -7.44 -10.09 -0.74
N TYR A 186 -7.40 -9.95 0.58
CA TYR A 186 -7.06 -11.03 1.50
C TYR A 186 -8.19 -11.33 2.46
N TYR A 187 -8.57 -12.59 2.51
CA TYR A 187 -9.66 -13.10 3.35
C TYR A 187 -9.20 -14.32 4.12
N LYS A 188 -9.95 -14.67 5.17
CA LYS A 188 -9.79 -15.93 5.87
C LYS A 188 -11.16 -16.49 6.28
N PHE A 189 -11.24 -17.78 6.43
CA PHE A 189 -12.40 -18.49 6.98
C PHE A 189 -11.92 -19.71 7.77
N THR A 190 -12.75 -20.17 8.69
CA THR A 190 -12.47 -21.39 9.46
C THR A 190 -13.47 -22.47 9.09
N THR A 191 -12.98 -23.63 8.68
CA THR A 191 -13.81 -24.79 8.35
C THR A 191 -14.50 -25.37 9.59
N THR A 192 -15.70 -25.92 9.42
CA THR A 192 -16.43 -26.60 10.50
C THR A 192 -16.36 -28.13 10.40
N SER A 193 -16.20 -28.65 9.19
CA SER A 193 -16.12 -30.09 8.89
C SER A 193 -14.94 -30.38 7.96
N ALA A 194 -14.51 -31.63 7.90
CA ALA A 194 -13.61 -32.10 6.85
C ALA A 194 -14.42 -32.34 5.58
N ASP A 195 -14.35 -31.41 4.63
CA ASP A 195 -15.16 -31.43 3.43
C ASP A 195 -14.49 -30.63 2.30
N ASN A 196 -15.02 -30.70 1.08
CA ASN A 196 -14.77 -29.71 0.05
C ASN A 196 -15.54 -28.43 0.37
N TYR A 197 -14.97 -27.30 0.01
CA TYR A 197 -15.60 -26.01 0.18
C TYR A 197 -15.73 -25.28 -1.14
N THR A 198 -16.90 -24.77 -1.43
CA THR A 198 -17.17 -24.01 -2.65
C THR A 198 -17.09 -22.52 -2.33
N LEU A 199 -16.25 -21.81 -3.11
CA LEU A 199 -16.29 -20.36 -3.19
C LEU A 199 -17.24 -19.99 -4.34
N SER A 200 -18.23 -19.18 -4.07
CA SER A 200 -19.11 -18.58 -5.06
C SER A 200 -19.10 -17.06 -4.93
N MET A 201 -19.16 -16.34 -6.04
CA MET A 201 -19.27 -14.88 -6.08
C MET A 201 -19.82 -14.41 -7.42
N ASN A 202 -20.42 -13.22 -7.42
CA ASN A 202 -20.76 -12.48 -8.63
C ASN A 202 -19.68 -11.43 -8.87
N ASN A 203 -18.96 -11.53 -9.97
CA ASN A 203 -17.88 -10.62 -10.32
C ASN A 203 -18.05 -10.04 -11.73
N SER A 204 -17.54 -8.83 -11.93
CA SER A 204 -17.64 -8.12 -13.21
C SER A 204 -16.49 -8.41 -14.16
N ASP A 205 -15.47 -9.17 -13.72
CA ASP A 205 -14.24 -9.38 -14.48
C ASP A 205 -13.51 -10.67 -14.09
N SER A 206 -12.49 -11.04 -14.86
CA SER A 206 -11.64 -12.18 -14.55
C SER A 206 -10.78 -11.91 -13.34
N LEU A 207 -10.83 -12.79 -12.36
CA LEU A 207 -10.04 -12.79 -11.14
C LEU A 207 -9.31 -14.12 -11.01
N ASP A 208 -8.19 -14.14 -10.31
CA ASP A 208 -7.55 -15.38 -9.87
C ASP A 208 -7.80 -15.56 -8.37
N CYS A 209 -8.10 -16.81 -7.97
CA CYS A 209 -8.36 -17.13 -6.56
C CYS A 209 -7.37 -18.19 -6.08
N TYR A 210 -6.76 -17.94 -4.93
CA TYR A 210 -5.74 -18.80 -4.35
C TYR A 210 -6.09 -19.11 -2.90
N LEU A 211 -6.13 -20.39 -2.54
CA LEU A 211 -6.37 -20.83 -1.17
C LEU A 211 -5.06 -21.33 -0.54
N TYR A 212 -4.77 -20.84 0.65
CA TYR A 212 -3.57 -21.16 1.42
C TYR A 212 -3.92 -21.77 2.77
N SER A 213 -3.04 -22.63 3.28
CA SER A 213 -3.19 -23.25 4.60
C SER A 213 -2.70 -22.38 5.76
N ASP A 214 -2.04 -21.25 5.47
CA ASP A 214 -1.57 -20.31 6.49
C ASP A 214 -1.51 -18.86 5.99
N SER A 215 -1.28 -17.93 6.90
CA SER A 215 -1.25 -16.48 6.66
C SER A 215 0.01 -15.99 5.94
N THR A 216 0.97 -16.84 5.61
CA THR A 216 2.18 -16.42 4.87
C THR A 216 1.90 -16.20 3.39
N PHE A 217 0.82 -16.80 2.87
CA PHE A 217 0.45 -16.74 1.45
C PHE A 217 1.62 -17.13 0.54
N SER A 218 2.40 -18.11 0.97
CA SER A 218 3.56 -18.59 0.21
C SER A 218 3.17 -19.74 -0.73
N SER A 219 3.96 -19.93 -1.78
CA SER A 219 3.72 -21.04 -2.71
C SER A 219 3.80 -22.43 -2.03
N SER A 220 4.55 -22.55 -0.92
CA SER A 220 4.64 -23.80 -0.14
C SER A 220 3.39 -24.10 0.66
N THR A 221 2.53 -23.11 0.91
CA THR A 221 1.27 -23.26 1.67
C THR A 221 0.03 -23.20 0.79
N LEU A 222 0.23 -23.12 -0.53
CA LEU A 222 -0.85 -23.14 -1.49
C LEU A 222 -1.57 -24.49 -1.47
N VAL A 223 -2.84 -24.49 -1.12
CA VAL A 223 -3.71 -25.66 -1.08
C VAL A 223 -4.40 -25.87 -2.41
N SER A 224 -4.92 -24.80 -3.00
CA SER A 224 -5.64 -24.84 -4.27
C SER A 224 -5.50 -23.49 -4.98
N ASN A 225 -5.44 -23.53 -6.29
CA ASN A 225 -5.50 -22.35 -7.14
C ASN A 225 -6.50 -22.55 -8.25
N THR A 226 -7.15 -21.47 -8.65
CA THR A 226 -7.98 -21.41 -9.82
C THR A 226 -7.48 -20.26 -10.69
N THR A 227 -6.39 -20.52 -11.43
CA THR A 227 -5.87 -19.61 -12.46
C THR A 227 -6.91 -19.49 -13.57
N ASN A 228 -7.39 -18.30 -13.86
CA ASN A 228 -8.52 -18.02 -14.75
C ASN A 228 -9.87 -18.65 -14.30
N GLY A 229 -9.97 -19.15 -13.07
CA GLY A 229 -11.14 -19.84 -12.57
C GLY A 229 -12.22 -18.93 -12.00
N CYS A 230 -11.90 -17.67 -11.73
CA CYS A 230 -12.86 -16.63 -11.34
C CYS A 230 -13.24 -15.78 -12.56
N THR A 231 -13.61 -16.42 -13.69
CA THR A 231 -13.90 -15.71 -14.94
C THR A 231 -15.12 -14.80 -14.87
N ALA A 232 -15.04 -13.70 -15.62
CA ALA A 232 -16.11 -12.72 -15.73
C ALA A 232 -17.46 -13.31 -16.12
N GLY A 233 -18.50 -12.83 -15.50
CA GLY A 233 -19.90 -13.14 -15.82
C GLY A 233 -20.57 -14.07 -14.84
N ALA A 234 -21.64 -13.61 -14.27
CA ALA A 234 -22.64 -14.25 -13.42
C ALA A 234 -22.29 -15.63 -12.82
N ASN A 235 -22.13 -15.67 -11.50
CA ASN A 235 -22.10 -16.88 -10.69
C ASN A 235 -20.86 -17.77 -10.83
N LEU A 236 -19.72 -17.24 -10.41
CA LEU A 236 -18.57 -18.10 -10.16
C LEU A 236 -18.91 -19.13 -9.07
N SER A 237 -18.60 -20.37 -9.33
CA SER A 237 -18.55 -21.44 -8.33
C SER A 237 -17.27 -22.23 -8.55
N THR A 238 -16.38 -22.22 -7.55
CA THR A 238 -15.15 -23.01 -7.59
C THR A 238 -15.00 -23.81 -6.32
N THR A 239 -14.61 -25.09 -6.45
CA THR A 239 -14.43 -25.99 -5.31
C THR A 239 -12.98 -26.05 -4.89
N PHE A 240 -12.72 -25.78 -3.62
CA PHE A 240 -11.44 -26.00 -2.97
C PHE A 240 -11.37 -27.44 -2.42
N LYS A 241 -10.35 -28.15 -2.84
CA LYS A 241 -10.03 -29.52 -2.37
C LYS A 241 -8.67 -29.49 -1.69
N GLY A 242 -8.48 -30.32 -0.68
CA GLY A 242 -7.17 -30.53 -0.08
C GLY A 242 -6.17 -31.08 -1.11
N SER A 243 -4.89 -30.96 -0.85
CA SER A 243 -3.78 -31.34 -1.75
C SER A 243 -3.79 -32.83 -2.18
N SER A 244 -4.49 -33.68 -1.46
CA SER A 244 -4.71 -35.11 -1.79
C SER A 244 -6.07 -35.39 -2.45
N GLY A 245 -6.85 -34.38 -2.79
CA GLY A 245 -8.23 -34.53 -3.28
C GLY A 245 -9.26 -34.93 -2.21
N THR A 246 -8.83 -35.02 -0.97
CA THR A 246 -9.68 -35.28 0.20
C THR A 246 -10.01 -33.96 0.86
N GLY A 247 -11.11 -33.37 0.75
CA GLY A 247 -11.57 -32.15 1.39
C GLY A 247 -10.59 -31.32 2.29
N LEU A 248 -10.93 -30.15 2.68
CA LEU A 248 -10.15 -29.35 3.64
C LEU A 248 -10.28 -29.97 5.04
N SER A 249 -9.28 -29.78 5.90
CA SER A 249 -9.33 -30.28 7.29
C SER A 249 -10.40 -29.54 8.11
N ALA A 250 -11.04 -30.25 9.03
CA ALA A 250 -12.01 -29.63 9.94
C ALA A 250 -11.36 -28.66 10.93
N THR A 251 -12.12 -27.67 11.37
CA THR A 251 -11.72 -26.72 12.41
C THR A 251 -10.39 -26.03 12.13
N THR A 252 -10.12 -25.79 10.84
CA THR A 252 -8.83 -25.25 10.36
C THR A 252 -9.08 -23.90 9.68
N ALA A 253 -8.24 -22.91 10.00
CA ALA A 253 -8.25 -21.62 9.31
C ALA A 253 -7.57 -21.76 7.94
N TYR A 254 -8.23 -21.27 6.90
CA TYR A 254 -7.72 -21.14 5.55
C TYR A 254 -7.72 -19.69 5.11
N TYR A 255 -6.81 -19.35 4.23
CA TYR A 255 -6.56 -17.98 3.79
C TYR A 255 -6.77 -17.89 2.27
N LEU A 256 -7.65 -16.99 1.86
CA LEU A 256 -8.04 -16.80 0.47
C LEU A 256 -7.45 -15.49 -0.03
N MET A 257 -6.74 -15.54 -1.15
CA MET A 257 -6.30 -14.37 -1.90
C MET A 257 -7.10 -14.30 -3.19
N ILE A 258 -7.70 -13.15 -3.43
CA ILE A 258 -8.35 -12.80 -4.70
C ILE A 258 -7.47 -11.79 -5.40
N GLU A 259 -7.03 -12.12 -6.61
CA GLU A 259 -6.09 -11.34 -7.39
C GLU A 259 -6.77 -10.79 -8.66
N GLN A 260 -6.64 -9.48 -8.88
CA GLN A 260 -7.03 -8.82 -10.11
C GLN A 260 -5.88 -8.87 -11.10
N GLN A 261 -6.09 -9.44 -12.27
CA GLN A 261 -5.15 -9.27 -13.37
C GLN A 261 -5.22 -7.84 -13.92
N GLY A 262 -4.08 -7.14 -13.92
CA GLY A 262 -4.00 -5.80 -14.50
C GLY A 262 -4.40 -5.80 -15.97
N SER A 263 -5.17 -4.81 -16.38
CA SER A 263 -5.46 -4.59 -17.79
C SER A 263 -4.25 -3.95 -18.49
N THR A 264 -4.14 -4.13 -19.81
CA THR A 264 -3.13 -3.48 -20.66
C THR A 264 -3.29 -1.96 -20.75
N ALA A 265 -4.30 -1.39 -20.11
CA ALA A 265 -4.54 0.05 -20.03
C ALA A 265 -3.82 0.66 -18.84
N SER A 266 -3.20 1.83 -19.03
CA SER A 266 -2.41 2.59 -18.04
C SER A 266 -3.22 3.12 -16.84
N ALA A 267 -4.40 2.57 -16.58
CA ALA A 267 -5.30 3.00 -15.50
C ALA A 267 -5.54 1.86 -14.51
N ALA A 268 -5.63 2.21 -13.24
CA ALA A 268 -6.08 1.29 -12.21
C ALA A 268 -7.49 0.79 -12.56
N LYS A 269 -7.70 -0.50 -12.38
CA LYS A 269 -8.99 -1.15 -12.56
C LYS A 269 -9.44 -1.73 -11.24
N THR A 270 -10.59 -1.29 -10.77
CA THR A 270 -11.25 -1.89 -9.62
C THR A 270 -12.31 -2.87 -10.12
N THR A 271 -12.20 -4.13 -9.72
CA THR A 271 -13.24 -5.13 -9.91
C THR A 271 -13.99 -5.29 -8.61
N THR A 272 -15.31 -5.16 -8.69
CA THR A 272 -16.22 -5.44 -7.58
C THR A 272 -16.77 -6.84 -7.71
N TYR A 273 -17.03 -7.47 -6.58
CA TYR A 273 -17.72 -8.74 -6.49
C TYR A 273 -18.69 -8.74 -5.31
N ASP A 274 -19.84 -9.30 -5.54
CA ASP A 274 -20.91 -9.38 -4.55
C ASP A 274 -21.26 -10.83 -4.26
N ASN A 275 -21.94 -11.04 -3.13
CA ASN A 275 -22.41 -12.36 -2.69
C ASN A 275 -21.28 -13.41 -2.60
N MET A 276 -20.05 -12.96 -2.26
CA MET A 276 -18.95 -13.89 -2.05
C MET A 276 -19.27 -14.77 -0.83
N THR A 277 -19.38 -16.07 -1.09
CA THR A 277 -19.75 -17.06 -0.08
C THR A 277 -18.77 -18.22 -0.13
N VAL A 278 -18.31 -18.67 1.02
CA VAL A 278 -17.59 -19.95 1.19
C VAL A 278 -18.48 -20.89 1.96
N ALA A 279 -18.81 -22.03 1.40
CA ALA A 279 -19.71 -23.00 2.01
C ALA A 279 -19.19 -24.45 1.83
N PRO A 280 -19.42 -25.37 2.78
CA PRO A 280 -19.17 -26.80 2.57
C PRO A 280 -20.05 -27.33 1.44
N GLU A 281 -19.58 -28.32 0.69
CA GLU A 281 -20.38 -28.95 -0.39
C GLU A 281 -21.53 -29.84 0.12
N GLY A 282 -21.48 -30.34 1.35
CA GLY A 282 -22.53 -31.16 1.99
C GLY A 282 -22.48 -32.63 1.59
#